data_2bba31ccbbde3e67385a10cb9b5be472
#
_entry.id   2bba31ccbbde3e67385a10cb9b5be472
#
_cell.length_a   1.000
_cell.length_b   1.000
_cell.length_c   1.000
_cell.angle_alpha   90.00
_cell.angle_beta   90.00
_cell.angle_gamma   90.00
#
_symmetry.space_group_name_H-M   'P 1'
#
loop_
_entity.id
_entity.type
_entity.pdbx_description
1 polymer ?
#
loop_
_entity_poly.entity_id
_entity_poly.type
_entity_poly.pdbx_seq_one_letter_code
_entity_poly.pdbx_strand_id
1 'polypeptide(L)'
;MVVLAAVAAGAAQPALERYQILPEASEARYRVGETFLGEGRFNVAVGRTRDVRGVILVDRQRPARSRVGPIVVDLSTLQSDSARRDNAIRQRWLESTRFPEARFVSTEVRGAPSRYRDGQPVELEVVGDLTVRGVTRRVVWKATVRLAGPELLAQAATSVRMTDFGFQPPSILGFVRAEDDVTLELDLVARRESP
;
A
#
# COMPACT_ATOMS: atom_id res chain seq x y z
N MET A 1 22.26 -56.23 -20.36
CA MET A 1 22.34 -55.28 -19.26
C MET A 1 21.63 -54.02 -19.72
N VAL A 2 20.34 -53.86 -19.37
CA VAL A 2 19.52 -52.71 -19.81
C VAL A 2 19.53 -51.70 -18.66
N VAL A 3 20.13 -50.54 -18.91
CA VAL A 3 20.13 -49.44 -17.95
C VAL A 3 18.84 -48.65 -18.15
N LEU A 4 17.93 -48.77 -17.20
CA LEU A 4 16.72 -47.94 -17.14
C LEU A 4 17.10 -46.55 -16.59
N ALA A 5 17.16 -45.54 -17.46
CA ALA A 5 17.29 -44.16 -17.05
C ALA A 5 15.97 -43.67 -16.50
N ALA A 6 15.90 -43.47 -15.18
CA ALA A 6 14.76 -42.82 -14.52
C ALA A 6 14.78 -41.31 -14.84
N VAL A 7 13.88 -40.87 -15.70
CA VAL A 7 13.61 -39.46 -15.93
C VAL A 7 12.87 -38.94 -14.72
N ALA A 8 13.55 -38.19 -13.85
CA ALA A 8 12.91 -37.45 -12.78
C ALA A 8 12.04 -36.35 -13.38
N ALA A 9 10.73 -36.56 -13.37
CA ALA A 9 9.76 -35.51 -13.70
C ALA A 9 9.89 -34.40 -12.63
N GLY A 10 10.58 -33.32 -12.98
CA GLY A 10 10.64 -32.13 -12.16
C GLY A 10 9.22 -31.60 -11.95
N ALA A 11 8.72 -31.64 -10.72
CA ALA A 11 7.45 -31.04 -10.37
C ALA A 11 7.52 -29.55 -10.74
N ALA A 12 6.74 -29.12 -11.74
CA ALA A 12 6.63 -27.73 -12.13
C ALA A 12 6.23 -26.95 -10.88
N GLN A 13 7.03 -25.96 -10.49
CA GLN A 13 6.68 -25.09 -9.39
C GLN A 13 5.38 -24.38 -9.78
N PRO A 14 4.34 -24.37 -8.91
CA PRO A 14 3.12 -23.65 -9.22
C PRO A 14 3.47 -22.20 -9.51
N ALA A 15 3.06 -21.74 -10.70
CA ALA A 15 3.31 -20.39 -11.15
C ALA A 15 2.57 -19.41 -10.21
N LEU A 16 3.23 -18.30 -9.84
CA LEU A 16 2.61 -17.21 -9.12
C LEU A 16 1.54 -16.58 -10.03
N GLU A 17 0.31 -16.48 -9.55
CA GLU A 17 -0.74 -15.74 -10.24
C GLU A 17 -0.45 -14.25 -10.14
N ARG A 18 -0.44 -13.56 -11.28
CA ARG A 18 -0.19 -12.13 -11.37
C ARG A 18 -1.51 -11.37 -11.41
N TYR A 19 -1.67 -10.44 -10.48
CA TYR A 19 -2.82 -9.54 -10.40
C TYR A 19 -2.36 -8.11 -10.63
N GLN A 20 -2.93 -7.44 -11.63
CA GLN A 20 -2.70 -6.02 -11.93
C GLN A 20 -3.71 -5.17 -11.19
N ILE A 21 -3.25 -4.16 -10.43
CA ILE A 21 -4.13 -3.21 -9.76
C ILE A 21 -4.90 -2.40 -10.80
N LEU A 22 -6.21 -2.21 -10.55
CA LEU A 22 -7.13 -1.40 -11.35
C LEU A 22 -7.27 -0.02 -10.69
N PRO A 23 -6.66 1.04 -11.21
CA PRO A 23 -6.69 2.37 -10.59
C PRO A 23 -8.12 2.90 -10.43
N GLU A 24 -8.98 2.67 -11.42
CA GLU A 24 -10.37 3.14 -11.44
C GLU A 24 -11.23 2.55 -10.30
N ALA A 25 -10.82 1.39 -9.76
CA ALA A 25 -11.50 0.70 -8.67
C ALA A 25 -10.71 0.70 -7.37
N SER A 26 -9.56 1.39 -7.33
CA SER A 26 -8.67 1.43 -6.18
C SER A 26 -8.54 2.84 -5.61
N GLU A 27 -8.18 2.95 -4.34
CA GLU A 27 -7.96 4.23 -3.69
C GLU A 27 -6.84 4.12 -2.65
N ALA A 28 -5.97 5.13 -2.59
CA ALA A 28 -5.04 5.36 -1.50
C ALA A 28 -5.46 6.59 -0.70
N ARG A 29 -5.40 6.52 0.63
CA ARG A 29 -5.74 7.60 1.55
C ARG A 29 -4.65 7.82 2.59
N TYR A 30 -4.52 9.07 3.02
CA TYR A 30 -3.88 9.40 4.30
C TYR A 30 -4.91 10.00 5.26
N ARG A 31 -4.69 9.80 6.55
CA ARG A 31 -5.45 10.44 7.63
C ARG A 31 -4.45 11.00 8.65
N VAL A 32 -4.64 12.26 9.04
CA VAL A 32 -3.79 12.93 10.02
C VAL A 32 -4.62 13.80 10.95
N GLY A 33 -4.35 13.74 12.24
CA GLY A 33 -4.96 14.62 13.23
C GLY A 33 -4.46 16.05 13.07
N GLU A 34 -5.35 17.02 13.18
CA GLU A 34 -5.07 18.45 13.16
C GLU A 34 -5.72 19.12 14.37
N THR A 35 -4.95 19.90 15.13
CA THR A 35 -5.46 20.72 16.23
C THR A 35 -5.45 22.20 15.83
N PHE A 36 -6.62 22.85 15.94
CA PHE A 36 -6.78 24.29 15.75
C PHE A 36 -6.55 24.98 17.10
N LEU A 37 -5.37 25.57 17.27
CA LEU A 37 -4.89 26.06 18.57
C LEU A 37 -5.72 27.21 19.15
N GLY A 38 -6.30 28.08 18.29
CA GLY A 38 -7.16 29.17 18.72
C GLY A 38 -8.55 28.76 19.23
N GLU A 39 -9.05 27.62 18.75
CA GLU A 39 -10.41 27.12 19.04
C GLU A 39 -10.38 25.87 19.93
N GLY A 40 -9.21 25.27 20.16
CA GLY A 40 -9.09 23.96 20.84
C GLY A 40 -9.78 22.81 20.10
N ARG A 41 -10.11 23.00 18.83
CA ARG A 41 -10.85 22.04 18.03
C ARG A 41 -9.90 21.03 17.38
N PHE A 42 -10.24 19.75 17.51
CA PHE A 42 -9.58 18.66 16.80
C PHE A 42 -10.33 18.31 15.51
N ASN A 43 -9.59 17.99 14.46
CA ASN A 43 -10.10 17.52 13.18
C ASN A 43 -9.20 16.40 12.64
N VAL A 44 -9.72 15.59 11.73
CA VAL A 44 -8.92 14.62 10.98
C VAL A 44 -8.93 15.02 9.52
N ALA A 45 -7.78 15.45 9.01
CA ALA A 45 -7.61 15.71 7.58
C ALA A 45 -7.46 14.38 6.84
N VAL A 46 -8.21 14.24 5.75
CA VAL A 46 -8.17 13.06 4.88
C VAL A 46 -7.88 13.51 3.46
N GLY A 47 -6.81 12.99 2.88
CA GLY A 47 -6.54 13.16 1.45
C GLY A 47 -6.53 11.81 0.76
N ARG A 48 -6.96 11.78 -0.50
CA ARG A 48 -7.15 10.56 -1.29
C ARG A 48 -6.67 10.73 -2.72
N THR A 49 -6.32 9.61 -3.35
CA THR A 49 -6.09 9.53 -4.79
C THR A 49 -6.48 8.15 -5.31
N ARG A 50 -6.89 8.08 -6.57
CA ARG A 50 -7.08 6.83 -7.31
C ARG A 50 -5.90 6.48 -8.21
N ASP A 51 -4.92 7.34 -8.29
CA ASP A 51 -3.72 7.07 -9.07
C ASP A 51 -2.79 6.12 -8.32
N VAL A 52 -3.25 4.88 -8.23
CA VAL A 52 -2.59 3.75 -7.58
C VAL A 52 -2.34 2.67 -8.61
N ARG A 53 -1.10 2.26 -8.80
CA ARG A 53 -0.73 1.21 -9.75
C ARG A 53 0.22 0.21 -9.12
N GLY A 54 0.27 -0.97 -9.67
CA GLY A 54 1.18 -2.01 -9.20
C GLY A 54 0.68 -3.41 -9.45
N VAL A 55 1.42 -4.37 -8.90
CA VAL A 55 1.21 -5.80 -9.13
C VAL A 55 1.22 -6.55 -7.82
N ILE A 56 0.36 -7.56 -7.71
CA ILE A 56 0.35 -8.52 -6.61
C ILE A 56 0.56 -9.91 -7.21
N LEU A 57 1.56 -10.64 -6.70
CA LEU A 57 1.87 -12.00 -7.09
C LEU A 57 1.36 -12.94 -5.99
N VAL A 58 0.45 -13.84 -6.33
CA VAL A 58 -0.23 -14.72 -5.37
C VAL A 58 0.20 -16.17 -5.58
N ASP A 59 0.72 -16.80 -4.55
CA ASP A 59 0.88 -18.25 -4.47
C ASP A 59 -0.31 -18.83 -3.69
N ARG A 60 -1.30 -19.40 -4.40
CA ARG A 60 -2.51 -19.94 -3.75
C ARG A 60 -2.21 -21.14 -2.86
N GLN A 61 -1.17 -21.90 -3.17
CA GLN A 61 -0.82 -23.13 -2.44
C GLN A 61 0.12 -22.86 -1.28
N ARG A 62 0.90 -21.80 -1.37
CA ARG A 62 1.86 -21.36 -0.35
C ARG A 62 1.76 -19.85 -0.15
N PRO A 63 0.65 -19.35 0.43
CA PRO A 63 0.35 -17.93 0.53
C PRO A 63 1.46 -17.05 1.11
N ALA A 64 2.26 -17.55 2.03
CA ALA A 64 3.41 -16.84 2.57
C ALA A 64 4.50 -16.53 1.52
N ARG A 65 4.45 -17.15 0.34
CA ARG A 65 5.36 -16.85 -0.80
C ARG A 65 4.83 -15.77 -1.73
N SER A 66 3.62 -15.29 -1.49
CA SER A 66 3.05 -14.18 -2.25
C SER A 66 3.92 -12.93 -2.10
N ARG A 67 3.88 -12.04 -3.10
CA ARG A 67 4.64 -10.80 -3.15
C ARG A 67 3.72 -9.65 -3.49
N VAL A 68 3.95 -8.51 -2.88
CA VAL A 68 3.19 -7.27 -3.15
C VAL A 68 4.16 -6.21 -3.65
N GLY A 69 3.84 -5.67 -4.81
CA GLY A 69 4.54 -4.53 -5.34
C GLY A 69 5.54 -4.81 -6.47
N PRO A 70 6.08 -3.72 -6.98
CA PRO A 70 5.89 -2.37 -6.45
C PRO A 70 4.43 -1.90 -6.54
N ILE A 71 3.92 -1.36 -5.42
CA ILE A 71 2.74 -0.50 -5.44
C ILE A 71 3.23 0.94 -5.48
N VAL A 72 2.72 1.73 -6.40
CA VAL A 72 3.09 3.12 -6.61
C VAL A 72 1.85 3.99 -6.52
N VAL A 73 1.92 5.04 -5.72
CA VAL A 73 0.87 6.05 -5.55
C VAL A 73 1.40 7.38 -6.03
N ASP A 74 0.68 8.05 -6.95
CA ASP A 74 1.01 9.40 -7.39
C ASP A 74 0.58 10.41 -6.32
N LEU A 75 1.56 11.04 -5.69
CA LEU A 75 1.36 12.03 -4.62
C LEU A 75 0.90 13.40 -5.17
N SER A 76 1.10 13.65 -6.45
CA SER A 76 0.69 14.91 -7.10
C SER A 76 -0.82 15.01 -7.28
N THR A 77 -1.50 13.87 -7.30
CA THR A 77 -2.95 13.76 -7.49
C THR A 77 -3.75 13.68 -6.19
N LEU A 78 -3.07 13.70 -5.01
CA LEU A 78 -3.73 13.71 -3.72
C LEU A 78 -4.65 14.93 -3.56
N GLN A 79 -5.89 14.68 -3.13
CA GLN A 79 -6.92 15.69 -2.89
C GLN A 79 -7.60 15.46 -1.54
N SER A 80 -7.85 16.58 -0.84
CA SER A 80 -8.64 16.62 0.39
C SER A 80 -9.86 17.54 0.23
N ASP A 81 -10.50 17.91 1.33
CA ASP A 81 -11.57 18.92 1.38
C ASP A 81 -11.07 20.36 1.25
N SER A 82 -9.76 20.59 1.10
CA SER A 82 -9.15 21.91 1.04
C SER A 82 -8.06 22.00 -0.01
N ALA A 83 -8.35 22.67 -1.12
CA ALA A 83 -7.37 22.93 -2.19
C ALA A 83 -6.12 23.67 -1.67
N ARG A 84 -6.25 24.53 -0.66
CA ARG A 84 -5.12 25.21 -0.01
C ARG A 84 -4.22 24.22 0.72
N ARG A 85 -4.80 23.27 1.45
CA ARG A 85 -4.06 22.18 2.10
C ARG A 85 -3.35 21.33 1.06
N ASP A 86 -4.04 20.94 -0.01
CA ASP A 86 -3.50 20.08 -1.06
C ASP A 86 -2.29 20.72 -1.74
N ASN A 87 -2.40 22.01 -2.06
CA ASN A 87 -1.27 22.77 -2.65
C ASN A 87 -0.09 22.85 -1.67
N ALA A 88 -0.36 23.12 -0.39
CA ALA A 88 0.69 23.17 0.61
C ALA A 88 1.38 21.82 0.81
N ILE A 89 0.61 20.71 0.87
CA ILE A 89 1.15 19.35 0.98
C ILE A 89 2.04 19.04 -0.21
N ARG A 90 1.57 19.28 -1.44
CA ARG A 90 2.33 19.01 -2.66
C ARG A 90 3.62 19.83 -2.74
N GLN A 91 3.59 21.11 -2.37
CA GLN A 91 4.72 22.01 -2.58
C GLN A 91 5.74 21.99 -1.44
N ARG A 92 5.30 21.87 -0.17
CA ARG A 92 6.14 22.10 0.99
C ARG A 92 6.50 20.83 1.74
N TRP A 93 5.58 19.88 1.87
CA TRP A 93 5.81 18.68 2.69
C TRP A 93 6.17 17.46 1.87
N LEU A 94 5.35 17.10 0.88
CA LEU A 94 5.67 15.97 0.00
C LEU A 94 6.60 16.35 -1.14
N GLU A 95 6.69 17.64 -1.50
CA GLU A 95 7.50 18.11 -2.64
C GLU A 95 7.22 17.28 -3.90
N SER A 96 5.94 17.06 -4.23
CA SER A 96 5.54 16.10 -5.25
C SER A 96 5.98 16.45 -6.67
N THR A 97 6.43 17.68 -6.92
CA THR A 97 7.12 18.03 -8.17
C THR A 97 8.48 17.35 -8.28
N ARG A 98 9.16 17.15 -7.15
CA ARG A 98 10.49 16.51 -7.08
C ARG A 98 10.37 15.02 -6.78
N PHE A 99 9.41 14.66 -5.95
CA PHE A 99 9.14 13.29 -5.49
C PHE A 99 7.67 12.94 -5.76
N PRO A 100 7.31 12.69 -7.02
CA PRO A 100 5.91 12.51 -7.41
C PRO A 100 5.28 11.25 -6.84
N GLU A 101 6.07 10.28 -6.41
CA GLU A 101 5.58 8.94 -6.08
C GLU A 101 5.93 8.51 -4.65
N ALA A 102 4.97 7.85 -3.98
CA ALA A 102 5.25 6.93 -2.91
C ALA A 102 5.32 5.51 -3.48
N ARG A 103 6.27 4.70 -2.99
CA ARG A 103 6.51 3.34 -3.50
C ARG A 103 6.61 2.34 -2.35
N PHE A 104 5.90 1.23 -2.47
CA PHE A 104 5.98 0.12 -1.52
C PHE A 104 6.36 -1.18 -2.22
N VAL A 105 7.28 -1.95 -1.61
CA VAL A 105 7.67 -3.29 -2.06
C VAL A 105 7.71 -4.23 -0.85
N SER A 106 6.95 -5.32 -0.92
CA SER A 106 6.93 -6.29 0.17
C SER A 106 8.24 -7.10 0.24
N THR A 107 8.64 -7.42 1.45
CA THR A 107 9.73 -8.35 1.74
C THR A 107 9.21 -9.65 2.33
N GLU A 108 8.05 -9.61 3.01
CA GLU A 108 7.48 -10.74 3.72
C GLU A 108 5.96 -10.64 3.81
N VAL A 109 5.27 -11.79 3.81
CA VAL A 109 3.84 -11.91 4.12
C VAL A 109 3.70 -12.82 5.34
N ARG A 110 3.08 -12.31 6.41
CA ARG A 110 2.88 -13.01 7.69
C ARG A 110 1.42 -13.28 7.94
N GLY A 111 1.12 -14.28 8.78
CA GLY A 111 -0.26 -14.63 9.14
C GLY A 111 -1.06 -15.26 8.00
N ALA A 112 -0.44 -15.52 6.85
CA ALA A 112 -1.12 -16.13 5.73
C ALA A 112 -1.53 -17.58 6.06
N PRO A 113 -2.73 -18.04 5.60
CA PRO A 113 -3.19 -19.40 5.81
C PRO A 113 -2.31 -20.40 5.04
N SER A 114 -2.50 -21.70 5.30
CA SER A 114 -1.81 -22.74 4.55
C SER A 114 -2.20 -22.77 3.06
N ARG A 115 -3.39 -22.27 2.71
CA ARG A 115 -3.92 -22.19 1.35
C ARG A 115 -4.96 -21.09 1.24
N TYR A 116 -4.98 -20.34 0.12
CA TYR A 116 -6.09 -19.44 -0.20
C TYR A 116 -7.30 -20.21 -0.71
N ARG A 117 -8.49 -19.76 -0.30
CA ARG A 117 -9.78 -20.25 -0.79
C ARG A 117 -10.55 -19.06 -1.38
N ASP A 118 -11.16 -19.27 -2.55
CA ASP A 118 -11.96 -18.23 -3.18
C ASP A 118 -13.13 -17.81 -2.30
N GLY A 119 -13.41 -16.51 -2.31
CA GLY A 119 -14.49 -15.90 -1.56
C GLY A 119 -14.23 -15.69 -0.07
N GLN A 120 -13.21 -16.33 0.52
CA GLN A 120 -12.89 -16.18 1.94
C GLN A 120 -11.95 -15.01 2.18
N PRO A 121 -12.32 -14.05 3.06
CA PRO A 121 -11.40 -13.02 3.49
C PRO A 121 -10.31 -13.63 4.39
N VAL A 122 -9.10 -13.12 4.25
CA VAL A 122 -7.92 -13.53 5.00
C VAL A 122 -7.27 -12.28 5.59
N GLU A 123 -7.08 -12.28 6.89
CA GLU A 123 -6.28 -11.27 7.59
C GLU A 123 -4.82 -11.68 7.59
N LEU A 124 -3.93 -10.76 7.22
CA LEU A 124 -2.49 -10.99 7.16
C LEU A 124 -1.72 -9.68 7.35
N GLU A 125 -0.43 -9.80 7.54
CA GLU A 125 0.49 -8.67 7.57
C GLU A 125 1.41 -8.72 6.35
N VAL A 126 1.55 -7.57 5.68
CA VAL A 126 2.51 -7.38 4.59
C VAL A 126 3.63 -6.48 5.09
N VAL A 127 4.79 -7.06 5.30
CA VAL A 127 6.01 -6.34 5.70
C VAL A 127 6.78 -5.93 4.47
N GLY A 128 7.28 -4.71 4.44
CA GLY A 128 8.04 -4.23 3.29
C GLY A 128 8.63 -2.85 3.47
N ASP A 129 9.21 -2.36 2.40
CA ASP A 129 9.90 -1.08 2.34
C ASP A 129 9.01 -0.04 1.66
N LEU A 130 8.66 1.00 2.41
CA LEU A 130 7.93 2.17 1.92
C LEU A 130 8.92 3.31 1.69
N THR A 131 8.90 3.87 0.49
CA THR A 131 9.71 5.03 0.11
C THR A 131 8.80 6.23 -0.11
N VAL A 132 9.05 7.31 0.62
CA VAL A 132 8.39 8.62 0.46
C VAL A 132 9.47 9.69 0.46
N ARG A 133 9.41 10.66 -0.44
CA ARG A 133 10.42 11.72 -0.60
C ARG A 133 11.87 11.22 -0.66
N GLY A 134 12.09 10.07 -1.28
CA GLY A 134 13.41 9.45 -1.38
C GLY A 134 13.91 8.79 -0.09
N VAL A 135 13.16 8.83 1.01
CA VAL A 135 13.50 8.15 2.27
C VAL A 135 12.73 6.84 2.35
N THR A 136 13.44 5.75 2.62
CA THR A 136 12.85 4.40 2.73
C THR A 136 12.79 3.98 4.19
N ARG A 137 11.63 3.43 4.59
CA ARG A 137 11.40 2.86 5.92
C ARG A 137 10.69 1.53 5.82
N ARG A 138 11.05 0.62 6.70
CA ARG A 138 10.33 -0.64 6.85
C ARG A 138 9.02 -0.38 7.58
N VAL A 139 7.92 -0.88 6.98
CA VAL A 139 6.57 -0.74 7.53
C VAL A 139 5.86 -2.10 7.52
N VAL A 140 4.83 -2.22 8.35
CA VAL A 140 3.96 -3.39 8.42
C VAL A 140 2.54 -2.93 8.12
N TRP A 141 1.97 -3.43 7.03
CA TRP A 141 0.59 -3.21 6.67
C TRP A 141 -0.27 -4.35 7.24
N LYS A 142 -1.30 -4.01 8.01
CA LYS A 142 -2.37 -4.95 8.34
C LYS A 142 -3.34 -4.97 7.19
N ALA A 143 -3.59 -6.15 6.63
CA ALA A 143 -4.39 -6.28 5.41
C ALA A 143 -5.44 -7.38 5.54
N THR A 144 -6.63 -7.11 5.00
CA THR A 144 -7.66 -8.11 4.72
C THR A 144 -7.71 -8.31 3.22
N VAL A 145 -7.49 -9.54 2.76
CA VAL A 145 -7.43 -9.90 1.34
C VAL A 145 -8.48 -10.96 1.03
N ARG A 146 -9.20 -10.79 -0.09
CA ARG A 146 -10.16 -11.76 -0.60
C ARG A 146 -9.92 -12.01 -2.09
N LEU A 147 -9.75 -13.25 -2.47
CA LEU A 147 -9.74 -13.68 -3.87
C LEU A 147 -11.17 -14.00 -4.28
N ALA A 148 -11.63 -13.46 -5.39
CA ALA A 148 -12.99 -13.63 -5.91
C ALA A 148 -12.95 -13.87 -7.42
N GLY A 149 -12.80 -15.12 -7.83
CA GLY A 149 -12.62 -15.50 -9.23
C GLY A 149 -11.37 -14.85 -9.84
N PRO A 150 -11.54 -13.97 -10.86
CA PRO A 150 -10.41 -13.28 -11.47
C PRO A 150 -9.94 -12.05 -10.68
N GLU A 151 -10.63 -11.66 -9.62
CA GLU A 151 -10.34 -10.45 -8.86
C GLU A 151 -9.72 -10.74 -7.51
N LEU A 152 -8.88 -9.82 -7.07
CA LEU A 152 -8.34 -9.73 -5.73
C LEU A 152 -8.78 -8.39 -5.14
N LEU A 153 -9.44 -8.46 -3.99
CA LEU A 153 -9.81 -7.28 -3.22
C LEU A 153 -8.94 -7.24 -1.96
N ALA A 154 -8.37 -6.08 -1.67
CA ALA A 154 -7.55 -5.90 -0.48
C ALA A 154 -7.85 -4.56 0.18
N GLN A 155 -7.98 -4.59 1.50
CA GLN A 155 -7.96 -3.40 2.35
C GLN A 155 -6.75 -3.49 3.25
N ALA A 156 -5.95 -2.44 3.29
CA ALA A 156 -4.74 -2.43 4.08
C ALA A 156 -4.55 -1.09 4.79
N ALA A 157 -3.99 -1.12 6.00
CA ALA A 157 -3.67 0.07 6.76
C ALA A 157 -2.34 -0.07 7.48
N THR A 158 -1.63 1.05 7.61
CA THR A 158 -0.42 1.19 8.43
C THR A 158 -0.36 2.58 9.04
N SER A 159 0.39 2.75 10.12
CA SER A 159 0.69 4.08 10.70
C SER A 159 2.17 4.34 10.59
N VAL A 160 2.53 5.57 10.21
CA VAL A 160 3.90 6.04 10.06
C VAL A 160 4.03 7.45 10.63
N ARG A 161 5.26 7.86 10.97
CA ARG A 161 5.52 9.25 11.38
C ARG A 161 6.13 10.04 10.23
N MET A 162 5.69 11.28 10.06
CA MET A 162 6.25 12.20 9.05
C MET A 162 7.76 12.41 9.28
N THR A 163 8.17 12.50 10.55
CA THR A 163 9.58 12.67 10.93
C THR A 163 10.46 11.49 10.52
N ASP A 164 9.93 10.28 10.44
CA ASP A 164 10.66 9.11 9.94
C ASP A 164 11.02 9.25 8.45
N PHE A 165 10.25 10.03 7.69
CA PHE A 165 10.49 10.32 6.27
C PHE A 165 11.17 11.68 6.03
N GLY A 166 11.71 12.30 7.08
CA GLY A 166 12.57 13.48 6.98
C GLY A 166 11.81 14.79 6.80
N PHE A 167 10.55 14.89 7.18
CA PHE A 167 9.83 16.16 7.21
C PHE A 167 9.03 16.36 8.51
N GLN A 168 8.91 17.62 8.91
CA GLN A 168 8.21 17.98 10.14
C GLN A 168 6.70 18.04 9.89
N PRO A 169 5.88 17.70 10.88
CA PRO A 169 4.44 17.90 10.81
C PRO A 169 4.07 19.33 10.44
N PRO A 170 3.08 19.53 9.56
CA PRO A 170 2.62 20.86 9.20
C PRO A 170 2.21 21.69 10.41
N SER A 171 2.73 22.91 10.50
CA SER A 171 2.28 23.94 11.44
C SER A 171 2.04 25.25 10.66
N ILE A 172 0.83 25.77 10.70
CA ILE A 172 0.44 26.97 9.96
C ILE A 172 0.26 28.11 10.94
N LEU A 173 1.24 29.04 10.97
CA LEU A 173 1.21 30.31 11.69
C LEU A 173 0.74 30.23 13.15
N GLY A 174 0.99 29.10 13.83
CA GLY A 174 0.50 28.89 15.20
C GLY A 174 -1.00 28.65 15.34
N PHE A 175 -1.77 28.57 14.24
CA PHE A 175 -3.21 28.33 14.28
C PHE A 175 -3.60 26.86 14.09
N VAL A 176 -2.84 26.12 13.31
CA VAL A 176 -3.09 24.69 13.06
C VAL A 176 -1.80 23.92 13.24
N ARG A 177 -1.88 22.82 13.98
CA ARG A 177 -0.79 21.86 14.18
C ARG A 177 -1.26 20.46 13.79
N ALA A 178 -0.58 19.86 12.84
CA ALA A 178 -0.79 18.45 12.50
C ALA A 178 -0.04 17.54 13.48
N GLU A 179 -0.58 16.35 13.70
CA GLU A 179 0.12 15.27 14.40
C GLU A 179 1.23 14.70 13.52
N ASP A 180 2.25 14.13 14.15
CA ASP A 180 3.34 13.44 13.43
C ASP A 180 2.89 12.10 12.86
N ASP A 181 1.98 11.42 13.56
CA ASP A 181 1.43 10.14 13.15
C ASP A 181 0.42 10.31 12.00
N VAL A 182 0.65 9.54 10.94
CA VAL A 182 -0.21 9.48 9.75
C VAL A 182 -0.65 8.05 9.54
N THR A 183 -1.96 7.83 9.47
CA THR A 183 -2.51 6.55 9.01
C THR A 183 -2.57 6.57 7.48
N LEU A 184 -1.98 5.56 6.87
CA LEU A 184 -2.06 5.29 5.44
C LEU A 184 -3.01 4.12 5.20
N GLU A 185 -3.92 4.26 4.26
CA GLU A 185 -4.92 3.25 3.91
C GLU A 185 -4.91 2.98 2.40
N LEU A 186 -5.10 1.73 2.03
CA LEU A 186 -5.24 1.28 0.66
C LEU A 186 -6.49 0.42 0.53
N ASP A 187 -7.38 0.78 -0.39
CA ASP A 187 -8.45 -0.06 -0.90
C ASP A 187 -8.08 -0.44 -2.33
N LEU A 188 -7.78 -1.71 -2.57
CA LEU A 188 -7.27 -2.18 -3.83
C LEU A 188 -8.21 -3.21 -4.46
N VAL A 189 -8.46 -3.03 -5.73
CA VAL A 189 -9.04 -4.04 -6.61
C VAL A 189 -7.99 -4.36 -7.67
N ALA A 190 -7.65 -5.64 -7.79
CA ALA A 190 -6.71 -6.09 -8.80
C ALA A 190 -7.30 -7.25 -9.59
N ARG A 191 -6.97 -7.34 -10.88
CA ARG A 191 -7.45 -8.39 -11.76
C ARG A 191 -6.31 -9.30 -12.20
N ARG A 192 -6.59 -10.61 -12.17
CA ARG A 192 -5.64 -11.61 -12.63
C ARG A 192 -5.41 -11.44 -14.13
N GLU A 193 -4.13 -11.36 -14.50
CA GLU A 193 -3.73 -11.40 -15.90
C GLU A 193 -3.96 -12.81 -16.44
N SER A 194 -4.51 -12.89 -17.65
CA SER A 194 -4.58 -14.17 -18.37
C SER A 194 -3.17 -14.68 -18.67
N PRO A 195 -2.94 -16.00 -18.58
CA PRO A 195 -1.66 -16.58 -18.91
C PRO A 195 -1.26 -16.38 -20.36
#